data_4e293c2276a0e34316fcedf1d9d054bc
#
_entry.id   4e293c2276a0e34316fcedf1d9d054bc
#
_cell.length_a   1.000
_cell.length_b   1.000
_cell.length_c   1.000
_cell.angle_alpha   90.00
_cell.angle_beta   90.00
_cell.angle_gamma   90.00
#
_symmetry.space_group_name_H-M   'P 1'
#
loop_
_entity.id
_entity.type
_entity.pdbx_description
1 polymer ?
#
loop_
_entity_poly.entity_id
_entity_poly.type
_entity_poly.pdbx_seq_one_letter_code
_entity_poly.pdbx_strand_id
1 'polypeptide(L)'
;YSEGATRGMIAQVLYNALEIPIYENNGYNWVATEKTLMQDYLKVKKLKGTLVGVEDYLTEDCKQDLNESEMAILPNDSSDLVKIDFSEFTSNVTDISKYLGNTITVYYEQLTDKDDRKLIIIDDETTKNSEIKLDYEDLNSFSGNSLKYYDSSSKLKTVKLKEDELTVRYNGKLVAKNETVTLTNPTTKQEETFSREEALEQWLTPDTDYTIYGDVKLTDNGDDGTIDMIQINNYDTIVAYATPTTTDYRITDKLVTGNYLILDPQASDYTYTITKNGSEIPVTSISANDVILYTKSLDGSYYTLLVTNNPVKGSITSIGSNGDKMTIGGKSYKIGSKCEAYINDKDGKTLKTGVSGTFYLDAFNTAVFGTLEQTAVIPYAYITNAFIDRDEGGKIYITAYAPTVSASSASSYPVKDKVKFNGASIKSELIIDKLKASADYTNDDT
;
A
#
# COMPACT_ATOMS: atom_id res chain seq x y z
N TYR A 1 -16.58 51.63 4.81
CA TYR A 1 -16.02 50.61 3.90
C TYR A 1 -14.53 50.90 3.74
N SER A 2 -13.69 50.34 4.63
CA SER A 2 -12.25 50.61 4.67
C SER A 2 -11.37 49.41 4.24
N GLU A 3 -11.95 48.30 3.85
CA GLU A 3 -11.19 47.16 3.37
C GLU A 3 -11.57 46.87 1.92
N GLY A 4 -10.58 46.85 1.03
CA GLY A 4 -10.73 46.45 -0.37
C GLY A 4 -11.08 44.98 -0.48
N ALA A 5 -11.77 44.60 -1.57
CA ALA A 5 -12.05 43.18 -1.82
C ALA A 5 -10.78 42.38 -1.94
N THR A 6 -10.71 41.23 -1.24
CA THR A 6 -9.57 40.30 -1.37
C THR A 6 -9.58 39.60 -2.73
N ARG A 7 -8.43 39.12 -3.18
CA ARG A 7 -8.33 38.33 -4.44
C ARG A 7 -9.32 37.16 -4.46
N GLY A 8 -9.53 36.48 -3.32
CA GLY A 8 -10.50 35.39 -3.18
C GLY A 8 -11.96 35.89 -3.39
N MET A 9 -12.33 37.02 -2.80
CA MET A 9 -13.66 37.61 -3.02
C MET A 9 -13.90 37.97 -4.48
N ILE A 10 -12.89 38.54 -5.15
CA ILE A 10 -12.97 38.88 -6.57
C ILE A 10 -13.14 37.64 -7.42
N ALA A 11 -12.32 36.56 -7.14
CA ALA A 11 -12.42 35.28 -7.82
C ALA A 11 -13.82 34.66 -7.65
N GLN A 12 -14.37 34.68 -6.43
CA GLN A 12 -15.70 34.15 -6.15
C GLN A 12 -16.80 34.92 -6.91
N VAL A 13 -16.72 36.26 -6.96
CA VAL A 13 -17.68 37.07 -7.71
C VAL A 13 -17.59 36.78 -9.21
N LEU A 14 -16.38 36.67 -9.76
CA LEU A 14 -16.18 36.33 -11.17
C LEU A 14 -16.72 34.93 -11.49
N TYR A 15 -16.41 33.92 -10.63
CA TYR A 15 -16.93 32.58 -10.77
C TYR A 15 -18.46 32.57 -10.80
N ASN A 16 -19.10 33.22 -9.82
CA ASN A 16 -20.56 33.29 -9.77
C ASN A 16 -21.15 34.02 -10.99
N ALA A 17 -20.44 35.00 -11.56
CA ALA A 17 -20.91 35.75 -12.72
C ALA A 17 -20.90 34.90 -14.02
N LEU A 18 -20.08 33.86 -14.10
CA LEU A 18 -19.97 32.99 -15.29
C LEU A 18 -21.29 32.25 -15.60
N GLU A 19 -22.03 31.88 -14.57
CA GLU A 19 -23.27 31.08 -14.66
C GLU A 19 -24.54 31.96 -14.64
N ILE A 20 -24.42 33.29 -14.48
CA ILE A 20 -25.57 34.19 -14.48
C ILE A 20 -26.10 34.32 -15.91
N PRO A 21 -27.44 34.20 -16.11
CA PRO A 21 -28.04 34.42 -17.41
C PRO A 21 -27.75 35.83 -17.95
N ILE A 22 -27.48 35.91 -19.23
CA ILE A 22 -27.34 37.20 -19.95
C ILE A 22 -28.73 37.77 -20.12
N TYR A 23 -28.91 39.06 -19.79
CA TYR A 23 -30.15 39.75 -19.96
C TYR A 23 -30.13 40.51 -21.27
N GLU A 24 -31.15 40.34 -22.08
CA GLU A 24 -31.37 41.08 -23.33
C GLU A 24 -32.58 41.98 -23.18
N ASN A 25 -32.49 43.18 -23.75
CA ASN A 25 -33.62 44.10 -23.75
C ASN A 25 -34.55 43.82 -24.96
N ASN A 26 -35.78 43.40 -24.70
CA ASN A 26 -36.78 43.12 -25.73
C ASN A 26 -37.54 44.35 -26.25
N GLY A 27 -37.05 45.53 -25.91
CA GLY A 27 -37.70 46.82 -26.26
C GLY A 27 -38.62 47.36 -25.16
N TYR A 28 -38.98 46.54 -24.16
CA TYR A 28 -39.84 46.95 -23.04
C TYR A 28 -39.18 46.62 -21.68
N ASN A 29 -38.57 45.48 -21.56
CA ASN A 29 -37.96 45.00 -20.32
C ASN A 29 -36.64 44.26 -20.59
N TRP A 30 -35.80 44.18 -19.57
CA TRP A 30 -34.66 43.28 -19.55
C TRP A 30 -35.14 41.87 -19.19
N VAL A 31 -34.95 40.92 -20.09
CA VAL A 31 -35.36 39.51 -19.91
C VAL A 31 -34.13 38.64 -19.86
N ALA A 32 -34.08 37.72 -18.89
CA ALA A 32 -33.06 36.70 -18.83
C ALA A 32 -33.14 35.79 -20.06
N THR A 33 -32.03 35.57 -20.70
CA THR A 33 -31.89 34.58 -21.78
C THR A 33 -31.40 33.24 -21.20
N GLU A 34 -31.39 32.22 -22.04
CA GLU A 34 -30.73 30.94 -21.68
C GLU A 34 -29.20 30.98 -21.83
N LYS A 35 -28.66 32.10 -22.30
CA LYS A 35 -27.24 32.32 -22.54
C LYS A 35 -26.52 32.72 -21.25
N THR A 36 -25.30 32.18 -21.05
CA THR A 36 -24.40 32.59 -19.97
C THR A 36 -23.04 33.01 -20.52
N LEU A 37 -22.27 33.75 -19.73
CA LEU A 37 -20.89 34.10 -20.14
C LEU A 37 -20.06 32.83 -20.37
N MET A 38 -20.22 31.82 -19.54
CA MET A 38 -19.44 30.57 -19.62
C MET A 38 -19.75 29.81 -20.91
N GLN A 39 -21.03 29.56 -21.19
CA GLN A 39 -21.43 28.70 -22.33
C GLN A 39 -21.33 29.41 -23.67
N ASP A 40 -21.81 30.69 -23.74
CA ASP A 40 -21.98 31.37 -25.02
C ASP A 40 -20.74 32.11 -25.48
N TYR A 41 -19.97 32.65 -24.54
CA TYR A 41 -18.77 33.44 -24.86
C TYR A 41 -17.49 32.64 -24.69
N LEU A 42 -17.34 31.89 -23.56
CA LEU A 42 -16.15 31.12 -23.32
C LEU A 42 -16.21 29.71 -23.93
N LYS A 43 -17.38 29.26 -24.41
CA LYS A 43 -17.62 27.92 -24.97
C LYS A 43 -17.36 26.79 -23.96
N VAL A 44 -17.40 27.11 -22.69
CA VAL A 44 -17.19 26.15 -21.59
C VAL A 44 -18.54 25.66 -21.10
N LYS A 45 -18.69 24.35 -21.03
CA LYS A 45 -19.85 23.66 -20.48
C LYS A 45 -19.51 23.03 -19.16
N LYS A 46 -20.51 22.90 -18.30
CA LYS A 46 -20.44 22.21 -17.01
C LYS A 46 -21.27 20.95 -17.11
N LEU A 47 -20.72 19.85 -16.66
CA LEU A 47 -21.36 18.54 -16.59
C LEU A 47 -21.12 17.93 -15.22
N LYS A 48 -22.19 17.45 -14.59
CA LYS A 48 -22.13 16.68 -13.36
C LYS A 48 -22.60 15.27 -13.62
N GLY A 49 -21.81 14.28 -13.17
CA GLY A 49 -22.11 12.87 -13.36
C GLY A 49 -21.08 11.96 -12.73
N THR A 50 -21.26 10.67 -12.91
CA THR A 50 -20.32 9.66 -12.45
C THR A 50 -19.25 9.42 -13.51
N LEU A 51 -17.98 9.45 -13.11
CA LEU A 51 -16.87 9.06 -13.98
C LEU A 51 -16.88 7.52 -14.13
N VAL A 52 -17.32 7.03 -15.30
CA VAL A 52 -17.50 5.61 -15.56
C VAL A 52 -16.38 4.99 -16.39
N GLY A 53 -15.51 5.79 -16.97
CA GLY A 53 -14.36 5.30 -17.73
C GLY A 53 -13.27 6.35 -17.88
N VAL A 54 -12.01 5.91 -17.89
CA VAL A 54 -10.81 6.69 -18.22
C VAL A 54 -9.87 5.76 -18.96
N GLU A 55 -9.65 5.99 -20.24
CA GLU A 55 -8.83 5.09 -21.07
C GLU A 55 -9.25 3.63 -20.91
N ASP A 56 -8.35 2.74 -20.49
CA ASP A 56 -8.60 1.32 -20.23
C ASP A 56 -9.28 1.04 -18.87
N TYR A 57 -9.44 2.07 -18.01
CA TYR A 57 -10.08 1.92 -16.71
C TYR A 57 -11.59 2.12 -16.84
N LEU A 58 -12.35 1.03 -16.85
CA LEU A 58 -13.80 1.06 -17.08
C LEU A 58 -14.56 0.56 -15.84
N THR A 59 -15.79 1.05 -15.68
CA THR A 59 -16.81 0.48 -14.77
C THR A 59 -17.81 -0.34 -15.58
N GLU A 60 -18.71 -1.07 -14.90
CA GLU A 60 -19.82 -1.81 -15.55
C GLU A 60 -20.74 -0.91 -16.41
N ASP A 61 -20.84 0.37 -16.08
CA ASP A 61 -21.67 1.33 -16.80
C ASP A 61 -21.01 1.85 -18.08
N CYS A 62 -19.69 1.73 -18.22
CA CYS A 62 -18.97 2.11 -19.41
C CYS A 62 -18.96 0.99 -20.44
N LYS A 63 -19.97 0.97 -21.32
CA LYS A 63 -20.12 -0.04 -22.38
C LYS A 63 -19.46 0.35 -23.70
N GLN A 64 -18.55 1.32 -23.67
CA GLN A 64 -17.89 1.86 -24.87
C GLN A 64 -16.39 1.83 -24.67
N ASP A 65 -15.66 1.46 -25.71
CA ASP A 65 -14.21 1.63 -25.73
C ASP A 65 -13.85 3.10 -25.72
N LEU A 66 -12.84 3.45 -24.95
CA LEU A 66 -12.26 4.79 -24.88
C LEU A 66 -10.91 4.80 -25.61
N ASN A 67 -10.59 5.94 -26.21
CA ASN A 67 -9.27 6.16 -26.78
C ASN A 67 -8.29 6.58 -25.68
N GLU A 68 -7.00 6.58 -26.02
CA GLU A 68 -5.97 7.21 -25.21
C GLU A 68 -6.33 8.66 -24.90
N SER A 69 -6.18 9.07 -23.65
CA SER A 69 -6.55 10.41 -23.15
C SER A 69 -8.06 10.73 -23.23
N GLU A 70 -8.92 9.74 -23.28
CA GLU A 70 -10.37 9.91 -23.29
C GLU A 70 -11.00 9.46 -21.97
N MET A 71 -11.95 10.22 -21.45
CA MET A 71 -12.76 9.87 -20.28
C MET A 71 -14.24 9.85 -20.62
N ALA A 72 -15.02 9.03 -19.93
CA ALA A 72 -16.47 8.93 -20.08
C ALA A 72 -17.18 9.25 -18.76
N ILE A 73 -18.17 10.12 -18.85
CA ILE A 73 -19.04 10.51 -17.73
C ILE A 73 -20.46 10.07 -18.05
N LEU A 74 -21.09 9.43 -17.09
CA LEU A 74 -22.53 9.18 -17.07
C LEU A 74 -23.20 10.34 -16.35
N PRO A 75 -23.92 11.25 -17.06
CA PRO A 75 -24.58 12.37 -16.43
C PRO A 75 -25.68 11.92 -15.46
N ASN A 76 -25.91 12.68 -14.38
CA ASN A 76 -26.94 12.33 -13.40
C ASN A 76 -28.38 12.40 -13.95
N ASP A 77 -28.58 13.08 -15.07
CA ASP A 77 -29.88 13.36 -15.70
C ASP A 77 -30.05 12.68 -17.07
N SER A 78 -29.11 11.84 -17.47
CA SER A 78 -29.10 11.16 -18.78
C SER A 78 -28.55 9.76 -18.66
N SER A 79 -28.98 8.87 -19.55
CA SER A 79 -28.38 7.54 -19.73
C SER A 79 -27.29 7.51 -20.81
N ASP A 80 -27.07 8.63 -21.52
CA ASP A 80 -26.11 8.72 -22.60
C ASP A 80 -24.76 9.18 -22.06
N LEU A 81 -23.72 8.39 -22.33
CA LEU A 81 -22.35 8.71 -21.94
C LEU A 81 -21.83 9.94 -22.67
N VAL A 82 -21.12 10.79 -21.95
CA VAL A 82 -20.42 11.95 -22.50
C VAL A 82 -18.93 11.69 -22.46
N LYS A 83 -18.32 11.56 -23.64
CA LYS A 83 -16.87 11.42 -23.79
C LYS A 83 -16.19 12.79 -23.82
N ILE A 84 -15.04 12.90 -23.17
CA ILE A 84 -14.26 14.13 -23.05
C ILE A 84 -12.78 13.79 -23.21
N ASP A 85 -12.09 14.50 -24.11
CA ASP A 85 -10.65 14.40 -24.31
C ASP A 85 -9.89 15.21 -23.22
N PHE A 86 -8.89 14.60 -22.60
CA PHE A 86 -8.03 15.24 -21.62
C PHE A 86 -6.55 15.32 -22.05
N SER A 87 -6.24 15.07 -23.32
CA SER A 87 -4.87 15.10 -23.86
C SER A 87 -4.15 16.44 -23.63
N GLU A 88 -4.89 17.55 -23.63
CA GLU A 88 -4.39 18.90 -23.38
C GLU A 88 -4.61 19.38 -21.93
N PHE A 89 -5.11 18.50 -21.06
CA PHE A 89 -5.41 18.84 -19.68
C PHE A 89 -4.12 19.05 -18.86
N THR A 90 -3.88 20.29 -18.46
CA THR A 90 -2.74 20.68 -17.62
C THR A 90 -3.23 21.05 -16.23
N SER A 91 -3.16 20.12 -15.32
CA SER A 91 -3.56 20.32 -13.93
C SER A 91 -2.53 19.67 -13.00
N ASN A 92 -2.61 19.98 -11.70
CA ASN A 92 -1.90 19.25 -10.65
C ASN A 92 -2.44 17.82 -10.45
N VAL A 93 -3.50 17.44 -11.15
CA VAL A 93 -4.05 16.09 -11.18
C VAL A 93 -3.32 15.31 -12.26
N THR A 94 -2.39 14.47 -11.87
CA THR A 94 -1.59 13.62 -12.76
C THR A 94 -2.31 12.31 -13.12
N ASP A 95 -3.34 11.94 -12.37
CA ASP A 95 -4.08 10.69 -12.54
C ASP A 95 -5.57 10.94 -12.36
N ILE A 96 -6.31 10.91 -13.47
CA ILE A 96 -7.78 11.07 -13.50
C ILE A 96 -8.48 9.80 -13.04
N SER A 97 -7.84 8.63 -13.22
CA SER A 97 -8.44 7.33 -12.87
C SER A 97 -8.75 7.20 -11.37
N LYS A 98 -8.13 8.01 -10.52
CA LYS A 98 -8.44 8.07 -9.07
C LYS A 98 -9.89 8.46 -8.78
N TYR A 99 -10.56 9.17 -9.70
CA TYR A 99 -11.96 9.56 -9.57
C TYR A 99 -12.94 8.54 -10.14
N LEU A 100 -12.44 7.43 -10.69
CA LEU A 100 -13.31 6.42 -11.28
C LEU A 100 -14.35 5.91 -10.26
N GLY A 101 -15.60 5.87 -10.68
CA GLY A 101 -16.73 5.53 -9.83
C GLY A 101 -17.27 6.70 -8.99
N ASN A 102 -16.58 7.82 -8.93
CA ASN A 102 -17.01 8.99 -8.17
C ASN A 102 -17.96 9.89 -8.99
N THR A 103 -18.90 10.52 -8.30
CA THR A 103 -19.62 11.67 -8.87
C THR A 103 -18.68 12.87 -8.88
N ILE A 104 -18.49 13.44 -10.07
CA ILE A 104 -17.64 14.61 -10.28
C ILE A 104 -18.38 15.69 -11.06
N THR A 105 -17.90 16.93 -10.95
CA THR A 105 -18.29 18.01 -11.85
C THR A 105 -17.09 18.33 -12.74
N VAL A 106 -17.31 18.33 -14.06
CA VAL A 106 -16.30 18.71 -15.04
C VAL A 106 -16.71 19.95 -15.79
N TYR A 107 -15.70 20.74 -16.13
CA TYR A 107 -15.82 21.86 -17.05
C TYR A 107 -15.01 21.51 -18.29
N TYR A 108 -15.65 21.60 -19.46
CA TYR A 108 -15.03 21.25 -20.73
C TYR A 108 -15.36 22.30 -21.81
N GLU A 109 -14.41 22.54 -22.69
CA GLU A 109 -14.61 23.36 -23.87
C GLU A 109 -15.30 22.54 -24.99
N GLN A 110 -16.26 23.13 -25.68
CA GLN A 110 -16.88 22.52 -26.86
C GLN A 110 -17.05 23.59 -27.93
N LEU A 111 -16.19 23.61 -28.94
CA LEU A 111 -16.15 24.67 -29.94
C LEU A 111 -17.19 24.49 -31.04
N THR A 112 -17.29 23.34 -31.67
CA THR A 112 -18.09 23.16 -32.88
C THR A 112 -18.89 21.86 -32.92
N ASP A 113 -18.36 20.74 -32.56
CA ASP A 113 -18.95 19.42 -32.72
C ASP A 113 -19.30 18.76 -31.37
N LYS A 114 -20.30 17.87 -31.35
CA LYS A 114 -20.70 17.17 -30.12
C LYS A 114 -19.59 16.31 -29.57
N ASP A 115 -18.64 15.91 -30.41
CA ASP A 115 -17.56 15.01 -30.05
C ASP A 115 -16.21 15.72 -29.81
N ASP A 116 -16.13 17.04 -30.05
CA ASP A 116 -14.94 17.86 -29.76
C ASP A 116 -15.10 18.52 -28.37
N ARG A 117 -14.88 17.72 -27.32
CA ARG A 117 -14.97 18.16 -25.93
C ARG A 117 -13.60 18.02 -25.28
N LYS A 118 -13.03 19.14 -24.80
CA LYS A 118 -11.73 19.19 -24.14
C LYS A 118 -11.86 19.54 -22.68
N LEU A 119 -11.30 18.71 -21.81
CA LEU A 119 -11.33 18.90 -20.38
C LEU A 119 -10.57 20.16 -19.95
N ILE A 120 -11.18 20.96 -19.08
CA ILE A 120 -10.58 22.17 -18.50
C ILE A 120 -10.37 22.01 -16.99
N ILE A 121 -11.40 21.57 -16.26
CA ILE A 121 -11.36 21.42 -14.79
C ILE A 121 -12.14 20.18 -14.38
N ILE A 122 -11.62 19.49 -13.37
CA ILE A 122 -12.36 18.48 -12.60
C ILE A 122 -12.55 19.02 -11.18
N ASP A 123 -13.78 19.00 -10.71
CA ASP A 123 -14.16 19.28 -9.33
C ASP A 123 -14.72 18.01 -8.71
N ASP A 124 -14.01 17.50 -7.68
CA ASP A 124 -14.43 16.32 -6.95
C ASP A 124 -15.55 16.71 -5.97
N GLU A 125 -16.72 16.15 -6.19
CA GLU A 125 -17.90 16.33 -5.33
C GLU A 125 -17.74 15.55 -4.01
N THR A 126 -16.75 15.94 -3.20
CA THR A 126 -16.34 15.23 -1.98
C THR A 126 -17.46 14.97 -0.97
N THR A 127 -18.57 15.72 -1.07
CA THR A 127 -19.77 15.53 -0.24
C THR A 127 -20.73 14.47 -0.79
N LYS A 128 -20.45 13.90 -1.95
CA LYS A 128 -21.28 12.92 -2.65
C LYS A 128 -20.59 11.57 -2.80
N ASN A 129 -19.32 11.51 -2.48
CA ASN A 129 -18.53 10.30 -2.59
C ASN A 129 -17.96 9.95 -1.21
N SER A 130 -18.06 8.70 -0.84
CA SER A 130 -17.41 8.14 0.35
C SER A 130 -16.46 7.04 -0.07
N GLU A 131 -15.23 7.09 0.43
CA GLU A 131 -14.21 6.09 0.13
C GLU A 131 -13.72 5.41 1.41
N ILE A 132 -13.61 4.09 1.36
CA ILE A 132 -12.98 3.28 2.41
C ILE A 132 -11.78 2.58 1.78
N LYS A 133 -10.60 2.78 2.38
CA LYS A 133 -9.37 2.09 1.99
C LYS A 133 -8.99 1.12 3.08
N LEU A 134 -8.77 -0.12 2.72
CA LEU A 134 -8.45 -1.23 3.61
C LEU A 134 -7.17 -1.91 3.14
N ASP A 135 -6.29 -2.22 4.05
CA ASP A 135 -5.23 -3.19 3.80
C ASP A 135 -5.79 -4.61 3.99
N TYR A 136 -5.15 -5.61 3.40
CA TYR A 136 -5.58 -7.00 3.50
C TYR A 136 -5.73 -7.48 4.97
N GLU A 137 -5.00 -6.87 5.90
CA GLU A 137 -5.09 -7.18 7.34
C GLU A 137 -6.35 -6.64 8.01
N ASP A 138 -6.96 -5.64 7.41
CA ASP A 138 -8.20 -5.06 7.92
C ASP A 138 -9.41 -5.94 7.58
N LEU A 139 -9.28 -6.86 6.63
CA LEU A 139 -10.36 -7.76 6.21
C LEU A 139 -10.70 -8.75 7.32
N ASN A 140 -11.99 -9.02 7.53
CA ASN A 140 -12.46 -10.00 8.50
C ASN A 140 -13.24 -11.14 7.84
N SER A 141 -14.24 -10.83 7.02
CA SER A 141 -15.01 -11.83 6.28
C SER A 141 -15.84 -11.17 5.19
N PHE A 142 -16.10 -11.91 4.12
CA PHE A 142 -17.06 -11.54 3.09
C PHE A 142 -18.09 -12.67 2.92
N SER A 143 -19.36 -12.34 2.86
CA SER A 143 -20.43 -13.32 2.62
C SER A 143 -21.65 -12.64 2.01
N GLY A 144 -22.17 -13.23 0.94
CA GLY A 144 -23.22 -12.62 0.15
C GLY A 144 -22.79 -11.27 -0.42
N ASN A 145 -23.44 -10.19 -0.01
CA ASN A 145 -23.06 -8.81 -0.37
C ASN A 145 -22.50 -7.99 0.79
N SER A 146 -22.03 -8.63 1.86
CA SER A 146 -21.59 -7.96 3.07
C SER A 146 -20.11 -8.19 3.33
N LEU A 147 -19.34 -7.12 3.41
CA LEU A 147 -17.94 -7.12 3.82
C LEU A 147 -17.81 -6.65 5.26
N LYS A 148 -17.17 -7.46 6.09
CA LYS A 148 -16.75 -7.09 7.45
C LYS A 148 -15.26 -6.78 7.47
N TYR A 149 -14.90 -5.71 8.15
CA TYR A 149 -13.51 -5.24 8.25
C TYR A 149 -13.27 -4.51 9.58
N TYR A 150 -12.00 -4.36 9.96
CA TYR A 150 -11.60 -3.55 11.11
C TYR A 150 -11.23 -2.14 10.65
N ASP A 151 -11.79 -1.11 11.30
CA ASP A 151 -11.42 0.28 11.04
C ASP A 151 -10.07 0.63 11.70
N SER A 152 -9.55 1.83 11.45
CA SER A 152 -8.29 2.34 12.03
C SER A 152 -8.27 2.35 13.58
N SER A 153 -9.42 2.18 14.23
CA SER A 153 -9.57 2.04 15.69
C SER A 153 -9.71 0.58 16.12
N SER A 154 -9.46 -0.38 15.22
CA SER A 154 -9.64 -1.82 15.41
C SER A 154 -11.06 -2.22 15.79
N LYS A 155 -12.07 -1.46 15.37
CA LYS A 155 -13.47 -1.79 15.56
C LYS A 155 -14.01 -2.50 14.33
N LEU A 156 -14.70 -3.60 14.55
CA LEU A 156 -15.39 -4.33 13.49
C LEU A 156 -16.52 -3.49 12.90
N LYS A 157 -16.47 -3.31 11.58
CA LYS A 157 -17.46 -2.63 10.75
C LYS A 157 -18.05 -3.58 9.74
N THR A 158 -19.19 -3.22 9.20
CA THR A 158 -19.83 -3.95 8.10
C THR A 158 -20.34 -2.95 7.09
N VAL A 159 -20.05 -3.18 5.82
CA VAL A 159 -20.61 -2.46 4.69
C VAL A 159 -21.33 -3.43 3.77
N LYS A 160 -22.33 -2.93 3.06
CA LYS A 160 -23.03 -3.68 2.02
C LYS A 160 -22.53 -3.25 0.65
N LEU A 161 -22.39 -4.21 -0.24
CA LEU A 161 -22.10 -3.96 -1.64
C LEU A 161 -23.42 -4.04 -2.42
N LYS A 162 -23.55 -3.28 -3.51
CA LYS A 162 -24.69 -3.41 -4.42
C LYS A 162 -24.79 -4.84 -4.99
N GLU A 163 -25.99 -5.35 -5.17
CA GLU A 163 -26.20 -6.71 -5.67
C GLU A 163 -26.11 -6.76 -7.20
N ASP A 164 -26.78 -5.82 -7.88
CA ASP A 164 -26.95 -5.89 -9.35
C ASP A 164 -26.00 -4.99 -10.14
N GLU A 165 -25.59 -3.88 -9.60
CA GLU A 165 -24.79 -2.83 -10.29
C GLU A 165 -23.41 -2.63 -9.68
N LEU A 166 -22.93 -3.61 -8.92
CA LEU A 166 -21.58 -3.54 -8.33
C LEU A 166 -20.50 -3.60 -9.41
N THR A 167 -19.69 -2.57 -9.50
CA THR A 167 -18.46 -2.60 -10.28
C THR A 167 -17.35 -3.28 -9.49
N VAL A 168 -16.78 -4.35 -10.05
CA VAL A 168 -15.64 -5.07 -9.46
C VAL A 168 -14.41 -4.87 -10.34
N ARG A 169 -13.34 -4.37 -9.76
CA ARG A 169 -12.04 -4.28 -10.44
C ARG A 169 -11.01 -5.09 -9.68
N TYR A 170 -10.26 -5.90 -10.40
CA TYR A 170 -9.18 -6.70 -9.85
C TYR A 170 -7.89 -6.42 -10.62
N ASN A 171 -6.87 -6.01 -9.90
CA ASN A 171 -5.56 -5.67 -10.46
C ASN A 171 -5.64 -4.74 -11.69
N GLY A 172 -6.47 -3.69 -11.56
CA GLY A 172 -6.58 -2.64 -12.58
C GLY A 172 -7.59 -2.90 -13.70
N LYS A 173 -8.17 -4.10 -13.82
CA LYS A 173 -9.17 -4.41 -14.87
C LYS A 173 -10.54 -4.73 -14.29
N LEU A 174 -11.57 -4.44 -15.08
CA LEU A 174 -12.95 -4.78 -14.76
C LEU A 174 -13.12 -6.31 -14.77
N VAL A 175 -13.83 -6.83 -13.77
CA VAL A 175 -14.34 -8.20 -13.74
C VAL A 175 -15.84 -8.13 -13.97
N ALA A 176 -16.28 -8.47 -15.17
CA ALA A 176 -17.68 -8.33 -15.55
C ALA A 176 -18.60 -9.26 -14.72
N LYS A 177 -19.86 -8.87 -14.52
CA LYS A 177 -20.82 -9.58 -13.65
C LYS A 177 -20.95 -11.08 -13.97
N ASN A 178 -20.93 -11.43 -15.26
CA ASN A 178 -21.09 -12.81 -15.71
C ASN A 178 -19.75 -13.47 -16.09
N GLU A 179 -18.64 -12.84 -15.74
CA GLU A 179 -17.31 -13.38 -16.02
C GLU A 179 -16.96 -14.48 -15.03
N THR A 180 -16.33 -15.53 -15.53
CA THR A 180 -15.71 -16.55 -14.70
C THR A 180 -14.24 -16.22 -14.48
N VAL A 181 -13.81 -16.29 -13.22
CA VAL A 181 -12.46 -15.99 -12.80
C VAL A 181 -11.69 -17.29 -12.62
N THR A 182 -10.59 -17.46 -13.33
CA THR A 182 -9.69 -18.60 -13.13
C THR A 182 -8.51 -18.18 -12.29
N LEU A 183 -8.34 -18.84 -11.13
CA LEU A 183 -7.25 -18.60 -10.19
C LEU A 183 -6.36 -19.83 -10.09
N THR A 184 -5.04 -19.61 -10.01
CA THR A 184 -4.09 -20.69 -9.76
C THR A 184 -3.92 -20.86 -8.26
N ASN A 185 -4.26 -22.04 -7.72
CA ASN A 185 -4.06 -22.34 -6.31
C ASN A 185 -2.57 -22.25 -5.95
N PRO A 186 -2.18 -21.42 -4.98
CA PRO A 186 -0.78 -21.18 -4.66
C PRO A 186 -0.07 -22.41 -4.11
N THR A 187 -0.80 -23.37 -3.54
CA THR A 187 -0.26 -24.60 -2.94
C THR A 187 -0.21 -25.74 -3.95
N THR A 188 -1.34 -26.06 -4.58
CA THR A 188 -1.48 -27.22 -5.49
C THR A 188 -1.01 -26.94 -6.91
N LYS A 189 -0.89 -25.65 -7.29
CA LYS A 189 -0.61 -25.18 -8.65
C LYS A 189 -1.67 -25.58 -9.69
N GLN A 190 -2.85 -25.98 -9.24
CA GLN A 190 -4.00 -26.28 -10.12
C GLN A 190 -4.80 -25.00 -10.36
N GLU A 191 -5.41 -24.92 -11.54
CA GLU A 191 -6.35 -23.87 -11.88
C GLU A 191 -7.74 -24.24 -11.36
N GLU A 192 -8.40 -23.29 -10.73
CA GLU A 192 -9.77 -23.39 -10.22
C GLU A 192 -10.57 -22.21 -10.77
N THR A 193 -11.82 -22.48 -11.15
CA THR A 193 -12.68 -21.48 -11.80
C THR A 193 -13.84 -21.12 -10.87
N PHE A 194 -14.09 -19.85 -10.70
CA PHE A 194 -15.09 -19.26 -9.82
C PHE A 194 -16.01 -18.31 -10.61
N SER A 195 -17.24 -18.15 -10.18
CA SER A 195 -18.03 -16.96 -10.52
C SER A 195 -17.39 -15.72 -9.90
N ARG A 196 -17.72 -14.53 -10.37
CA ARG A 196 -17.23 -13.27 -9.79
C ARG A 196 -17.54 -13.17 -8.29
N GLU A 197 -18.72 -13.56 -7.86
CA GLU A 197 -19.16 -13.52 -6.46
C GLU A 197 -18.37 -14.51 -5.60
N GLU A 198 -18.13 -15.71 -6.08
CA GLU A 198 -17.26 -16.69 -5.40
C GLU A 198 -15.81 -16.20 -5.32
N ALA A 199 -15.30 -15.58 -6.39
CA ALA A 199 -13.97 -15.00 -6.39
C ALA A 199 -13.84 -13.86 -5.36
N LEU A 200 -14.86 -12.99 -5.22
CA LEU A 200 -14.89 -11.97 -4.16
C LEU A 200 -14.81 -12.61 -2.77
N GLU A 201 -15.52 -13.71 -2.52
CA GLU A 201 -15.47 -14.43 -1.26
C GLU A 201 -14.07 -14.99 -0.99
N GLN A 202 -13.41 -15.55 -2.01
CA GLN A 202 -12.04 -16.05 -1.89
C GLN A 202 -11.03 -14.94 -1.63
N TRP A 203 -11.14 -13.82 -2.31
CA TRP A 203 -10.19 -12.71 -2.17
C TRP A 203 -10.32 -11.94 -0.87
N LEU A 204 -11.57 -11.75 -0.38
CA LEU A 204 -11.88 -10.85 0.73
C LEU A 204 -12.06 -11.57 2.08
N THR A 205 -11.99 -12.88 2.10
CA THR A 205 -12.04 -13.67 3.33
C THR A 205 -10.63 -14.11 3.71
N PRO A 206 -10.13 -13.76 4.91
CA PRO A 206 -8.84 -14.23 5.40
C PRO A 206 -8.77 -15.75 5.46
N ASP A 207 -7.53 -16.28 5.38
CA ASP A 207 -7.19 -17.69 5.53
C ASP A 207 -7.79 -18.62 4.45
N THR A 208 -8.27 -18.09 3.32
CA THR A 208 -8.50 -18.88 2.11
C THR A 208 -7.19 -19.07 1.33
N ASP A 209 -7.17 -20.02 0.39
CA ASP A 209 -6.00 -20.20 -0.49
C ASP A 209 -5.75 -19.01 -1.41
N TYR A 210 -6.74 -18.13 -1.61
CA TYR A 210 -6.71 -17.00 -2.53
C TYR A 210 -6.87 -15.65 -1.84
N THR A 211 -6.76 -15.62 -0.50
CA THR A 211 -6.76 -14.35 0.24
C THR A 211 -5.71 -13.40 -0.33
N ILE A 212 -6.13 -12.18 -0.62
CA ILE A 212 -5.22 -11.19 -1.22
C ILE A 212 -4.09 -10.79 -0.26
N TYR A 213 -2.96 -10.44 -0.85
CA TYR A 213 -1.91 -9.65 -0.20
C TYR A 213 -1.88 -8.27 -0.85
N GLY A 214 -2.62 -7.32 -0.28
CA GLY A 214 -2.78 -6.05 -0.97
C GLY A 214 -3.73 -5.08 -0.30
N ASP A 215 -4.43 -4.33 -1.12
CA ASP A 215 -5.37 -3.32 -0.66
C ASP A 215 -6.72 -3.40 -1.38
N VAL A 216 -7.73 -2.88 -0.71
CA VAL A 216 -9.09 -2.79 -1.21
C VAL A 216 -9.57 -1.36 -1.06
N LYS A 217 -10.04 -0.77 -2.16
CA LYS A 217 -10.73 0.51 -2.16
C LYS A 217 -12.22 0.27 -2.43
N LEU A 218 -13.06 0.75 -1.54
CA LEU A 218 -14.51 0.73 -1.65
C LEU A 218 -14.99 2.15 -1.93
N THR A 219 -15.85 2.32 -2.91
CA THR A 219 -16.45 3.62 -3.25
C THR A 219 -17.96 3.53 -3.13
N ASP A 220 -18.53 4.43 -2.34
CA ASP A 220 -19.97 4.71 -2.23
C ASP A 220 -20.22 6.02 -2.98
N ASN A 221 -20.88 5.91 -4.14
CA ASN A 221 -21.21 7.04 -5.00
C ASN A 221 -22.65 7.49 -4.71
N GLY A 222 -22.79 8.62 -4.05
CA GLY A 222 -24.07 9.13 -3.62
C GLY A 222 -24.21 9.18 -2.09
N ASP A 223 -23.27 8.58 -1.36
CA ASP A 223 -23.22 8.56 0.11
C ASP A 223 -24.52 7.96 0.72
N ASP A 224 -25.01 6.87 0.12
CA ASP A 224 -26.21 6.17 0.57
C ASP A 224 -25.91 5.01 1.54
N GLY A 225 -24.61 4.75 1.80
CA GLY A 225 -24.11 3.71 2.68
C GLY A 225 -23.99 2.34 2.00
N THR A 226 -24.14 2.27 0.69
CA THR A 226 -23.99 1.07 -0.13
C THR A 226 -22.82 1.23 -1.08
N ILE A 227 -21.93 0.26 -1.16
CA ILE A 227 -20.74 0.33 -2.02
C ILE A 227 -21.12 0.04 -3.47
N ASP A 228 -20.83 0.98 -4.34
CA ASP A 228 -21.05 0.90 -5.80
C ASP A 228 -19.89 0.25 -6.52
N MET A 229 -18.66 0.48 -6.03
CA MET A 229 -17.46 -0.05 -6.66
C MET A 229 -16.49 -0.61 -5.62
N ILE A 230 -15.91 -1.76 -5.95
CA ILE A 230 -14.78 -2.35 -5.23
C ILE A 230 -13.58 -2.50 -6.17
N GLN A 231 -12.46 -1.96 -5.75
CA GLN A 231 -11.17 -2.14 -6.42
C GLN A 231 -10.27 -2.97 -5.53
N ILE A 232 -9.75 -4.06 -6.05
CA ILE A 232 -8.92 -5.02 -5.34
C ILE A 232 -7.55 -5.04 -6.02
N ASN A 233 -6.50 -4.77 -5.26
CA ASN A 233 -5.13 -4.96 -5.70
C ASN A 233 -4.53 -6.12 -4.91
N ASN A 234 -4.14 -7.16 -5.62
CA ASN A 234 -3.45 -8.32 -5.06
C ASN A 234 -2.03 -8.37 -5.60
N TYR A 235 -1.05 -8.22 -4.72
CA TYR A 235 0.34 -8.08 -5.08
C TYR A 235 1.13 -9.37 -4.93
N ASP A 236 1.92 -9.68 -5.92
CA ASP A 236 3.10 -10.52 -5.79
C ASP A 236 4.33 -9.68 -5.48
N THR A 237 5.40 -10.33 -5.02
CA THR A 237 6.61 -9.63 -4.60
C THR A 237 7.84 -10.16 -5.31
N ILE A 238 8.65 -9.26 -5.86
CA ILE A 238 9.99 -9.49 -6.38
C ILE A 238 10.98 -8.58 -5.66
N VAL A 239 12.17 -9.08 -5.36
CA VAL A 239 13.32 -8.26 -4.95
C VAL A 239 14.29 -8.21 -6.13
N ALA A 240 14.54 -7.02 -6.65
CA ALA A 240 15.41 -6.87 -7.83
C ALA A 240 16.83 -7.35 -7.54
N TYR A 241 17.31 -8.31 -8.36
CA TYR A 241 18.68 -8.79 -8.30
C TYR A 241 19.67 -7.74 -8.81
N ALA A 242 19.32 -7.08 -9.91
CA ALA A 242 20.11 -6.06 -10.58
C ALA A 242 19.18 -5.05 -11.29
N THR A 243 19.74 -3.95 -11.74
CA THR A 243 19.03 -2.98 -12.59
C THR A 243 18.71 -3.62 -13.95
N PRO A 244 17.46 -3.56 -14.42
CA PRO A 244 17.08 -4.00 -15.76
C PRO A 244 17.84 -3.22 -16.85
N THR A 245 18.17 -3.91 -17.93
CA THR A 245 18.85 -3.28 -19.07
C THR A 245 17.85 -2.81 -20.11
N THR A 246 18.26 -1.90 -21.01
CA THR A 246 17.43 -1.43 -22.13
C THR A 246 17.30 -2.46 -23.26
N THR A 247 17.90 -3.62 -23.13
CA THR A 247 17.88 -4.67 -24.15
C THR A 247 16.95 -5.83 -23.81
N ASP A 248 16.64 -6.05 -22.53
CA ASP A 248 15.77 -7.16 -22.13
C ASP A 248 14.69 -6.76 -21.08
N TYR A 249 14.78 -5.54 -20.50
CA TYR A 249 13.82 -4.99 -19.54
C TYR A 249 13.39 -5.97 -18.44
N ARG A 250 14.29 -6.88 -18.07
CA ARG A 250 14.03 -7.99 -17.16
C ARG A 250 14.30 -7.60 -15.71
N ILE A 251 13.31 -7.76 -14.88
CA ILE A 251 13.41 -7.67 -13.42
C ILE A 251 13.57 -9.10 -12.90
N THR A 252 14.79 -9.51 -12.57
CA THR A 252 15.07 -10.85 -12.04
C THR A 252 14.89 -10.85 -10.52
N ASP A 253 14.20 -11.85 -10.01
CA ASP A 253 13.99 -12.01 -8.56
C ASP A 253 15.26 -12.51 -7.88
N LYS A 254 15.70 -11.79 -6.86
CA LYS A 254 16.84 -12.15 -6.03
C LYS A 254 16.56 -13.34 -5.12
N LEU A 255 15.31 -13.53 -4.72
CA LEU A 255 14.92 -14.51 -3.72
C LEU A 255 14.56 -15.86 -4.31
N VAL A 256 13.98 -15.86 -5.52
CA VAL A 256 13.48 -17.06 -6.18
C VAL A 256 14.19 -17.26 -7.50
N THR A 257 15.00 -18.31 -7.60
CA THR A 257 15.73 -18.64 -8.82
C THR A 257 14.77 -18.95 -9.97
N GLY A 258 14.97 -18.32 -11.10
CA GLY A 258 14.13 -18.50 -12.30
C GLY A 258 12.86 -17.65 -12.31
N ASN A 259 12.54 -16.94 -11.23
CA ASN A 259 11.45 -15.98 -11.21
C ASN A 259 11.91 -14.63 -11.78
N TYR A 260 11.12 -14.06 -12.69
CA TYR A 260 11.40 -12.77 -13.30
C TYR A 260 10.12 -12.16 -13.90
N LEU A 261 10.16 -10.85 -14.11
CA LEU A 261 9.17 -10.09 -14.86
C LEU A 261 9.87 -9.35 -16.00
N ILE A 262 9.29 -9.36 -17.19
CA ILE A 262 9.78 -8.58 -18.33
C ILE A 262 8.74 -7.50 -18.62
N LEU A 263 9.19 -6.23 -18.67
CA LEU A 263 8.33 -5.07 -18.92
C LEU A 263 8.93 -4.24 -20.06
N ASP A 264 8.73 -4.70 -21.28
CA ASP A 264 9.18 -4.01 -22.47
C ASP A 264 8.29 -2.81 -22.76
N PRO A 265 8.82 -1.57 -22.81
CA PRO A 265 8.06 -0.38 -23.17
C PRO A 265 7.47 -0.40 -24.59
N GLN A 266 7.90 -1.32 -25.43
CA GLN A 266 7.41 -1.49 -26.82
C GLN A 266 6.43 -2.67 -26.95
N ALA A 267 6.08 -3.33 -25.85
CA ALA A 267 5.09 -4.40 -25.87
C ALA A 267 3.73 -3.85 -26.33
N SER A 268 3.03 -4.63 -27.14
CA SER A 268 1.69 -4.29 -27.65
C SER A 268 0.58 -5.13 -27.01
N ASP A 269 0.93 -6.16 -26.26
CA ASP A 269 0.02 -7.12 -25.63
C ASP A 269 -0.26 -6.82 -24.15
N TYR A 270 0.51 -5.89 -23.57
CA TYR A 270 0.27 -5.41 -22.19
C TYR A 270 0.74 -3.96 -22.02
N THR A 271 0.17 -3.33 -20.99
CA THR A 271 0.60 -2.02 -20.50
C THR A 271 1.02 -2.12 -19.03
N TYR A 272 1.82 -1.16 -18.54
CA TYR A 272 2.24 -1.16 -17.15
C TYR A 272 2.50 0.24 -16.60
N THR A 273 2.35 0.38 -15.31
CA THR A 273 2.74 1.57 -14.56
C THR A 273 3.70 1.21 -13.45
N ILE A 274 4.82 1.92 -13.35
CA ILE A 274 5.81 1.72 -12.28
C ILE A 274 5.93 3.00 -11.46
N THR A 275 5.66 2.91 -10.17
CA THR A 275 5.83 4.03 -9.25
C THR A 275 6.85 3.73 -8.18
N LYS A 276 7.72 4.72 -7.88
CA LYS A 276 8.69 4.67 -6.79
C LYS A 276 8.55 5.91 -5.93
N ASN A 277 8.21 5.73 -4.64
CA ASN A 277 7.94 6.83 -3.72
C ASN A 277 6.88 7.83 -4.25
N GLY A 278 5.85 7.33 -4.91
CA GLY A 278 4.75 8.12 -5.46
C GLY A 278 5.04 8.84 -6.79
N SER A 279 6.20 8.62 -7.38
CA SER A 279 6.56 9.16 -8.70
C SER A 279 6.68 8.03 -9.72
N GLU A 280 6.18 8.25 -10.92
CA GLU A 280 6.34 7.33 -12.03
C GLU A 280 7.80 7.26 -12.49
N ILE A 281 8.29 6.05 -12.77
CA ILE A 281 9.65 5.80 -13.22
C ILE A 281 9.68 4.78 -14.37
N PRO A 282 10.67 4.87 -15.26
CA PRO A 282 10.90 3.80 -16.24
C PRO A 282 11.48 2.54 -15.56
N VAL A 283 11.26 1.38 -16.15
CA VAL A 283 11.74 0.08 -15.64
C VAL A 283 13.26 0.06 -15.40
N THR A 284 14.03 0.78 -16.20
CA THR A 284 15.49 0.91 -16.07
C THR A 284 15.96 1.72 -14.85
N SER A 285 15.04 2.38 -14.14
CA SER A 285 15.34 3.10 -12.89
C SER A 285 15.20 2.21 -11.65
N ILE A 286 14.76 0.96 -11.79
CA ILE A 286 14.76 -0.04 -10.74
C ILE A 286 16.21 -0.40 -10.42
N SER A 287 16.54 -0.46 -9.14
CA SER A 287 17.89 -0.73 -8.65
C SER A 287 17.97 -2.08 -7.93
N ALA A 288 19.17 -2.64 -7.82
CA ALA A 288 19.40 -3.85 -7.04
C ALA A 288 18.91 -3.66 -5.57
N ASN A 289 18.24 -4.67 -5.04
CA ASN A 289 17.58 -4.70 -3.73
C ASN A 289 16.32 -3.80 -3.59
N ASP A 290 15.85 -3.17 -4.65
CA ASP A 290 14.51 -2.60 -4.62
C ASP A 290 13.50 -3.72 -4.38
N VAL A 291 12.55 -3.48 -3.49
CA VAL A 291 11.41 -4.36 -3.26
C VAL A 291 10.26 -3.88 -4.15
N ILE A 292 9.73 -4.78 -4.92
CA ILE A 292 8.70 -4.51 -5.92
C ILE A 292 7.48 -5.35 -5.58
N LEU A 293 6.41 -4.68 -5.19
CA LEU A 293 5.08 -5.26 -5.20
C LEU A 293 4.48 -5.04 -6.58
N TYR A 294 4.00 -6.08 -7.22
CA TYR A 294 3.38 -5.95 -8.52
C TYR A 294 2.04 -6.69 -8.59
N THR A 295 1.09 -6.06 -9.26
CA THR A 295 -0.17 -6.70 -9.65
C THR A 295 -0.07 -7.12 -11.10
N LYS A 296 -0.83 -8.15 -11.46
CA LYS A 296 -1.08 -8.56 -12.83
C LYS A 296 -2.59 -8.75 -12.99
N SER A 297 -3.19 -8.15 -14.01
CA SER A 297 -4.59 -8.38 -14.34
C SER A 297 -4.85 -9.84 -14.70
N LEU A 298 -6.10 -10.30 -14.56
CA LEU A 298 -6.46 -11.68 -14.83
C LEU A 298 -6.14 -12.09 -16.28
N ASP A 299 -6.33 -11.20 -17.24
CA ASP A 299 -6.03 -11.39 -18.65
C ASP A 299 -4.53 -11.20 -18.99
N GLY A 300 -3.73 -10.73 -18.01
CA GLY A 300 -2.30 -10.46 -18.20
C GLY A 300 -1.97 -9.21 -19.00
N SER A 301 -2.97 -8.39 -19.35
CA SER A 301 -2.79 -7.20 -20.20
C SER A 301 -2.35 -5.95 -19.45
N TYR A 302 -2.40 -5.96 -18.10
CA TYR A 302 -2.06 -4.80 -17.29
C TYR A 302 -1.26 -5.15 -16.04
N TYR A 303 -0.22 -4.35 -15.75
CA TYR A 303 0.61 -4.49 -14.56
C TYR A 303 0.75 -3.16 -13.82
N THR A 304 0.67 -3.19 -12.50
CA THR A 304 1.04 -2.07 -11.64
C THR A 304 2.18 -2.49 -10.73
N LEU A 305 3.24 -1.68 -10.68
CA LEU A 305 4.40 -1.93 -9.83
C LEU A 305 4.58 -0.81 -8.81
N LEU A 306 4.65 -1.18 -7.54
CA LEU A 306 5.02 -0.29 -6.43
C LEU A 306 6.44 -0.64 -5.99
N VAL A 307 7.38 0.25 -6.27
CA VAL A 307 8.81 0.05 -5.97
C VAL A 307 9.16 0.80 -4.70
N THR A 308 9.74 0.09 -3.75
CA THR A 308 10.25 0.66 -2.50
C THR A 308 11.73 0.37 -2.33
N ASN A 309 12.45 1.29 -1.71
CA ASN A 309 13.81 1.09 -1.23
C ASN A 309 13.91 1.68 0.18
N ASN A 310 13.30 0.99 1.13
CA ASN A 310 13.22 1.42 2.52
C ASN A 310 13.97 0.43 3.42
N PRO A 311 15.33 0.50 3.48
CA PRO A 311 16.10 -0.36 4.35
C PRO A 311 15.94 0.08 5.80
N VAL A 312 15.60 -0.88 6.68
CA VAL A 312 15.64 -0.73 8.14
C VAL A 312 16.86 -1.45 8.67
N LYS A 313 17.77 -0.71 9.30
CA LYS A 313 19.02 -1.24 9.84
C LYS A 313 19.00 -1.21 11.35
N GLY A 314 19.40 -2.30 11.98
CA GLY A 314 19.54 -2.36 13.43
C GLY A 314 19.45 -3.76 14.01
N SER A 315 19.49 -3.83 15.35
CA SER A 315 19.34 -5.07 16.08
C SER A 315 17.88 -5.37 16.35
N ILE A 316 17.49 -6.63 16.16
CA ILE A 316 16.18 -7.14 16.52
C ILE A 316 16.07 -7.15 18.05
N THR A 317 15.19 -6.34 18.61
CA THR A 317 15.00 -6.25 20.07
C THR A 317 13.96 -7.20 20.60
N SER A 318 13.01 -7.62 19.78
CA SER A 318 12.04 -8.67 20.08
C SER A 318 11.50 -9.30 18.79
N ILE A 319 11.01 -10.54 18.92
CA ILE A 319 10.22 -11.24 17.89
C ILE A 319 8.90 -11.60 18.53
N GLY A 320 7.79 -11.43 17.78
CA GLY A 320 6.45 -11.81 18.20
C GLY A 320 6.36 -13.29 18.55
N SER A 321 5.40 -13.66 19.39
CA SER A 321 5.23 -15.05 19.83
C SER A 321 5.01 -16.06 18.69
N ASN A 322 4.42 -15.60 17.59
CA ASN A 322 4.15 -16.40 16.40
C ASN A 322 5.30 -16.34 15.37
N GLY A 323 6.37 -15.58 15.64
CA GLY A 323 7.47 -15.39 14.68
C GLY A 323 7.16 -14.46 13.51
N ASP A 324 5.97 -13.87 13.46
CA ASP A 324 5.43 -13.08 12.34
C ASP A 324 5.88 -11.61 12.33
N LYS A 325 6.40 -11.12 13.45
CA LYS A 325 6.82 -9.71 13.62
C LYS A 325 8.16 -9.61 14.33
N MET A 326 8.95 -8.58 13.95
CA MET A 326 10.19 -8.22 14.64
C MET A 326 10.18 -6.74 15.01
N THR A 327 10.80 -6.39 16.11
CA THR A 327 10.98 -4.99 16.55
C THR A 327 12.42 -4.56 16.34
N ILE A 328 12.60 -3.44 15.63
CA ILE A 328 13.90 -2.80 15.39
C ILE A 328 13.75 -1.30 15.68
N GLY A 329 14.62 -0.76 16.53
CA GLY A 329 14.57 0.68 16.86
C GLY A 329 13.25 1.12 17.52
N GLY A 330 12.55 0.22 18.20
CA GLY A 330 11.26 0.50 18.85
C GLY A 330 10.03 0.44 17.92
N LYS A 331 10.23 0.16 16.62
CA LYS A 331 9.14 -0.07 15.66
C LYS A 331 8.97 -1.55 15.36
N SER A 332 7.72 -1.99 15.25
CA SER A 332 7.38 -3.36 14.87
C SER A 332 7.20 -3.46 13.35
N TYR A 333 7.76 -4.50 12.75
CA TYR A 333 7.70 -4.82 11.33
C TYR A 333 7.27 -6.27 11.17
N LYS A 334 6.45 -6.56 10.17
CA LYS A 334 6.14 -7.94 9.80
C LYS A 334 7.35 -8.62 9.19
N ILE A 335 7.39 -9.94 9.30
CA ILE A 335 8.40 -10.79 8.67
C ILE A 335 7.70 -11.56 7.56
N GLY A 336 8.02 -11.23 6.32
CA GLY A 336 7.53 -11.98 5.16
C GLY A 336 8.17 -13.37 5.08
N SER A 337 7.42 -14.36 4.67
CA SER A 337 7.90 -15.74 4.52
C SER A 337 9.13 -15.85 3.61
N LYS A 338 9.19 -15.06 2.54
CA LYS A 338 10.37 -14.99 1.65
C LYS A 338 11.61 -14.48 2.37
N CYS A 339 11.47 -13.50 3.30
CA CYS A 339 12.59 -12.97 4.09
C CYS A 339 13.19 -14.05 5.00
N GLU A 340 12.35 -14.74 5.73
CA GLU A 340 12.79 -15.80 6.63
C GLU A 340 13.44 -16.96 5.86
N ALA A 341 12.80 -17.41 4.78
CA ALA A 341 13.33 -18.47 3.92
C ALA A 341 14.69 -18.10 3.34
N TYR A 342 14.86 -16.87 2.83
CA TYR A 342 16.13 -16.42 2.28
C TYR A 342 17.26 -16.40 3.33
N ILE A 343 16.98 -15.86 4.52
CA ILE A 343 17.97 -15.79 5.61
C ILE A 343 18.39 -17.19 6.08
N ASN A 344 17.43 -18.10 6.19
CA ASN A 344 17.72 -19.48 6.61
C ASN A 344 18.53 -20.26 5.55
N ASP A 345 18.21 -20.10 4.27
CA ASP A 345 18.83 -20.84 3.18
C ASP A 345 20.23 -20.32 2.81
N LYS A 346 20.37 -19.00 2.65
CA LYS A 346 21.61 -18.41 2.11
C LYS A 346 22.67 -18.16 3.18
N ASP A 347 22.27 -17.74 4.36
CA ASP A 347 23.21 -17.39 5.44
C ASP A 347 23.34 -18.48 6.51
N GLY A 348 22.49 -19.52 6.50
CA GLY A 348 22.41 -20.51 7.58
C GLY A 348 22.13 -19.88 8.93
N LYS A 349 21.58 -18.66 8.93
CA LYS A 349 21.31 -17.86 10.12
C LYS A 349 19.81 -17.87 10.39
N THR A 350 19.45 -17.64 11.62
CA THR A 350 18.04 -17.59 12.05
C THR A 350 17.73 -16.22 12.59
N LEU A 351 16.57 -15.69 12.22
CA LEU A 351 16.02 -14.48 12.82
C LEU A 351 15.76 -14.72 14.31
N LYS A 352 16.44 -13.96 15.15
CA LYS A 352 16.27 -14.02 16.62
C LYS A 352 16.63 -12.69 17.27
N THR A 353 16.13 -12.51 18.48
CA THR A 353 16.46 -11.33 19.31
C THR A 353 17.97 -11.21 19.50
N GLY A 354 18.49 -10.00 19.39
CA GLY A 354 19.91 -9.66 19.52
C GLY A 354 20.70 -9.70 18.20
N VAL A 355 20.14 -10.25 17.13
CA VAL A 355 20.79 -10.25 15.81
C VAL A 355 20.60 -8.89 15.14
N SER A 356 21.66 -8.36 14.55
CA SER A 356 21.62 -7.14 13.74
C SER A 356 21.57 -7.46 12.27
N GLY A 357 20.91 -6.59 11.51
CA GLY A 357 20.79 -6.74 10.07
C GLY A 357 20.29 -5.49 9.37
N THR A 358 20.17 -5.63 8.05
CA THR A 358 19.50 -4.67 7.19
C THR A 358 18.32 -5.39 6.55
N PHE A 359 17.13 -4.85 6.73
CA PHE A 359 15.88 -5.42 6.24
C PHE A 359 15.23 -4.45 5.27
N TYR A 360 14.79 -4.95 4.14
CA TYR A 360 14.15 -4.17 3.08
C TYR A 360 12.64 -4.40 3.13
N LEU A 361 11.92 -3.31 3.26
CA LEU A 361 10.47 -3.33 3.46
C LEU A 361 9.75 -3.08 2.13
N ASP A 362 8.60 -3.72 1.98
CA ASP A 362 7.62 -3.37 0.95
C ASP A 362 6.76 -2.16 1.35
N ALA A 363 5.76 -1.85 0.53
CA ALA A 363 4.85 -0.73 0.76
C ALA A 363 3.93 -0.93 1.99
N PHE A 364 3.73 -2.18 2.44
CA PHE A 364 2.96 -2.52 3.64
C PHE A 364 3.82 -2.64 4.91
N ASN A 365 5.09 -2.20 4.85
CA ASN A 365 6.07 -2.32 5.94
C ASN A 365 6.39 -3.77 6.35
N THR A 366 6.23 -4.72 5.46
CA THR A 366 6.67 -6.11 5.65
C THR A 366 8.12 -6.25 5.20
N ALA A 367 8.95 -6.85 6.03
CA ALA A 367 10.32 -7.20 5.65
C ALA A 367 10.29 -8.37 4.66
N VAL A 368 10.57 -8.08 3.39
CA VAL A 368 10.56 -9.06 2.30
C VAL A 368 11.92 -9.71 2.12
N PHE A 369 12.97 -8.96 2.39
CA PHE A 369 14.34 -9.36 2.21
C PHE A 369 15.19 -8.81 3.36
N GLY A 370 16.23 -9.56 3.74
CA GLY A 370 17.16 -9.08 4.75
C GLY A 370 18.53 -9.73 4.64
N THR A 371 19.53 -9.02 5.12
CA THR A 371 20.88 -9.55 5.33
C THR A 371 21.24 -9.38 6.79
N LEU A 372 21.64 -10.46 7.43
CA LEU A 372 22.10 -10.41 8.81
C LEU A 372 23.60 -10.04 8.85
N GLU A 373 23.92 -9.05 9.65
CA GLU A 373 25.31 -8.74 9.95
C GLU A 373 25.90 -9.97 10.69
N GLN A 374 27.18 -10.20 10.49
CA GLN A 374 27.87 -11.19 11.30
C GLN A 374 27.73 -10.75 12.75
N THR A 375 27.00 -11.48 13.54
CA THR A 375 26.79 -11.16 14.94
C THR A 375 28.17 -11.06 15.57
N ALA A 376 28.53 -9.87 16.04
CA ALA A 376 29.44 -9.85 17.18
C ALA A 376 28.75 -10.75 18.21
N VAL A 377 29.31 -11.91 18.45
CA VAL A 377 28.78 -12.89 19.39
C VAL A 377 28.51 -12.09 20.66
N ILE A 378 27.22 -11.89 21.03
CA ILE A 378 26.95 -11.42 22.39
C ILE A 378 27.46 -12.58 23.25
N PRO A 379 28.55 -12.43 23.94
CA PRO A 379 29.10 -13.54 24.67
C PRO A 379 28.12 -13.87 25.81
N TYR A 380 27.36 -14.92 25.62
CA TYR A 380 26.65 -15.53 26.73
C TYR A 380 27.68 -16.23 27.60
N ALA A 381 27.57 -16.04 28.89
CA ALA A 381 28.41 -16.76 29.84
C ALA A 381 27.53 -17.43 30.88
N TYR A 382 27.83 -18.70 31.18
CA TYR A 382 27.23 -19.40 32.32
C TYR A 382 27.98 -18.99 33.57
N ILE A 383 27.33 -18.26 34.47
CA ILE A 383 27.95 -17.81 35.73
C ILE A 383 27.97 -18.97 36.71
N THR A 384 29.16 -19.34 37.16
CA THR A 384 29.37 -20.42 38.15
C THR A 384 29.61 -19.85 39.55
N ASN A 385 30.14 -18.62 39.67
CA ASN A 385 30.41 -18.00 40.95
C ASN A 385 30.43 -16.48 40.82
N ALA A 386 30.21 -15.79 41.94
CA ALA A 386 30.41 -14.35 42.08
C ALA A 386 30.95 -14.04 43.45
N PHE A 387 32.09 -13.34 43.53
CA PHE A 387 32.80 -13.08 44.78
C PHE A 387 33.41 -11.65 44.83
N ILE A 388 33.76 -11.25 46.05
CA ILE A 388 34.47 -9.97 46.29
C ILE A 388 35.93 -10.30 46.51
N ASP A 389 36.80 -9.75 45.67
CA ASP A 389 38.24 -9.82 45.87
C ASP A 389 38.69 -8.68 46.81
N ARG A 390 39.02 -9.07 48.03
CA ARG A 390 39.45 -8.12 49.07
C ARG A 390 40.90 -7.64 48.89
N ASP A 391 41.72 -8.42 48.21
CA ASP A 391 43.12 -8.11 47.95
C ASP A 391 43.25 -7.05 46.83
N GLU A 392 42.23 -6.98 45.94
CA GLU A 392 42.11 -5.94 44.92
C GLU A 392 41.18 -4.80 45.33
N GLY A 393 41.09 -4.47 46.59
CA GLY A 393 40.32 -3.30 47.06
C GLY A 393 38.81 -3.51 47.08
N GLY A 394 38.34 -4.74 47.12
CA GLY A 394 36.89 -5.05 47.19
C GLY A 394 36.19 -5.05 45.83
N LYS A 395 36.92 -5.25 44.76
CA LYS A 395 36.32 -5.45 43.43
C LYS A 395 35.48 -6.71 43.37
N ILE A 396 34.40 -6.65 42.63
CA ILE A 396 33.53 -7.80 42.42
C ILE A 396 33.93 -8.54 41.14
N TYR A 397 34.02 -9.83 41.21
CA TYR A 397 34.30 -10.72 40.10
C TYR A 397 33.20 -11.72 39.90
N ILE A 398 32.97 -12.08 38.64
CA ILE A 398 32.09 -13.17 38.22
C ILE A 398 32.95 -14.22 37.57
N THR A 399 32.85 -15.48 38.04
CA THR A 399 33.43 -16.63 37.35
C THR A 399 32.42 -17.23 36.41
N ALA A 400 32.80 -17.37 35.14
CA ALA A 400 31.86 -17.80 34.12
C ALA A 400 32.53 -18.65 33.03
N TYR A 401 31.75 -19.60 32.47
CA TYR A 401 32.05 -20.25 31.20
C TYR A 401 31.53 -19.37 30.06
N ALA A 402 32.39 -18.85 29.21
CA ALA A 402 32.02 -18.08 28.04
C ALA A 402 32.25 -18.95 26.78
N PRO A 403 31.25 -19.04 25.86
CA PRO A 403 31.37 -19.90 24.66
C PRO A 403 32.47 -19.46 23.69
N THR A 404 32.98 -18.23 23.83
CA THR A 404 34.05 -17.68 22.99
C THR A 404 35.48 -17.96 23.51
N VAL A 405 35.59 -18.47 24.71
CA VAL A 405 36.85 -18.89 25.30
C VAL A 405 36.72 -20.39 25.55
N SER A 406 37.65 -21.17 25.05
CA SER A 406 37.68 -22.66 25.13
C SER A 406 36.83 -23.23 26.26
N ALA A 407 35.84 -24.06 25.94
CA ALA A 407 34.78 -24.56 26.83
C ALA A 407 35.27 -25.48 28.00
N SER A 408 36.57 -25.52 28.30
CA SER A 408 37.16 -26.44 29.30
C SER A 408 37.48 -25.80 30.65
N SER A 409 37.37 -24.45 30.79
CA SER A 409 37.65 -23.79 32.08
C SER A 409 36.82 -22.51 32.25
N ALA A 410 36.29 -22.31 33.45
CA ALA A 410 35.70 -21.06 33.86
C ALA A 410 36.79 -20.00 34.12
N SER A 411 36.55 -18.77 33.72
CA SER A 411 37.45 -17.63 33.97
C SER A 411 36.74 -16.58 34.80
N SER A 412 37.49 -15.84 35.61
CA SER A 412 36.95 -14.76 36.44
C SER A 412 37.10 -13.41 35.74
N TYR A 413 36.01 -12.65 35.71
CA TYR A 413 35.92 -11.35 35.05
C TYR A 413 35.54 -10.26 36.06
N PRO A 414 36.20 -9.08 36.07
CA PRO A 414 35.81 -7.98 36.94
C PRO A 414 34.47 -7.38 36.50
N VAL A 415 33.62 -7.11 37.45
CA VAL A 415 32.31 -6.49 37.22
C VAL A 415 32.48 -4.95 37.21
N LYS A 416 31.91 -4.26 36.23
CA LYS A 416 31.88 -2.80 36.18
C LYS A 416 31.01 -2.25 37.32
N ASP A 417 31.26 -1.01 37.75
CA ASP A 417 30.55 -0.32 38.85
C ASP A 417 29.02 -0.30 38.69
N LYS A 418 28.54 -0.34 37.45
CA LYS A 418 27.12 -0.48 37.10
C LYS A 418 26.89 -1.62 36.12
N VAL A 419 25.92 -2.46 36.43
CA VAL A 419 25.50 -3.60 35.59
C VAL A 419 24.01 -3.55 35.36
N LYS A 420 23.55 -4.22 34.30
CA LYS A 420 22.11 -4.45 34.06
C LYS A 420 21.74 -5.84 34.58
N PHE A 421 20.78 -5.91 35.46
CA PHE A 421 20.17 -7.15 35.93
C PHE A 421 18.67 -7.11 35.57
N ASN A 422 18.22 -8.08 34.80
CA ASN A 422 16.85 -8.13 34.27
C ASN A 422 16.39 -6.81 33.65
N GLY A 423 17.27 -6.17 32.86
CA GLY A 423 17.00 -4.89 32.20
C GLY A 423 17.17 -3.63 33.05
N ALA A 424 17.18 -3.73 34.38
CA ALA A 424 17.38 -2.62 35.30
C ALA A 424 18.86 -2.38 35.60
N SER A 425 19.29 -1.11 35.63
CA SER A 425 20.66 -0.74 36.00
C SER A 425 20.80 -0.80 37.52
N ILE A 426 21.75 -1.59 38.02
CA ILE A 426 22.05 -1.72 39.45
C ILE A 426 23.54 -1.46 39.70
N LYS A 427 23.89 -1.12 40.94
CA LYS A 427 25.29 -1.07 41.38
C LYS A 427 25.88 -2.49 41.45
N SER A 428 27.12 -2.66 41.08
CA SER A 428 27.82 -3.95 41.10
C SER A 428 27.76 -4.65 42.47
N GLU A 429 27.81 -3.86 43.56
CA GLU A 429 27.71 -4.37 44.94
C GLU A 429 26.48 -5.20 45.22
N LEU A 430 25.38 -4.95 44.46
CA LEU A 430 24.11 -5.69 44.60
C LEU A 430 24.04 -6.93 43.75
N ILE A 431 24.99 -7.17 42.83
CA ILE A 431 24.88 -8.28 41.86
C ILE A 431 24.93 -9.66 42.56
N ILE A 432 25.78 -9.77 43.57
CA ILE A 432 25.94 -11.03 44.33
C ILE A 432 24.61 -11.41 45.00
N ASP A 433 24.00 -10.48 45.70
CA ASP A 433 22.70 -10.74 46.38
C ASP A 433 21.60 -11.06 45.37
N LYS A 434 21.61 -10.39 44.22
CA LYS A 434 20.65 -10.64 43.14
C LYS A 434 20.84 -12.02 42.49
N LEU A 435 22.08 -12.46 42.30
CA LEU A 435 22.38 -13.79 41.78
C LEU A 435 22.01 -14.89 42.79
N LYS A 436 22.28 -14.65 44.08
CA LYS A 436 21.89 -15.57 45.16
C LYS A 436 20.37 -15.71 45.34
N ALA A 437 19.64 -14.64 45.03
CA ALA A 437 18.15 -14.63 45.08
C ALA A 437 17.52 -15.21 43.80
N SER A 438 18.28 -15.57 42.77
CA SER A 438 17.75 -16.24 41.60
C SER A 438 17.49 -17.69 41.91
N ALA A 439 16.37 -18.24 41.37
CA ALA A 439 15.86 -19.59 41.73
C ALA A 439 16.81 -20.79 41.50
N ASP A 440 17.88 -20.58 40.74
CA ASP A 440 18.83 -21.61 40.35
C ASP A 440 20.17 -21.57 41.13
N TYR A 441 20.27 -20.72 42.13
CA TYR A 441 21.49 -20.63 42.95
C TYR A 441 21.46 -21.70 44.02
N THR A 442 22.20 -22.79 43.83
CA THR A 442 22.47 -23.80 44.86
C THR A 442 23.75 -23.40 45.61
N ASN A 443 23.62 -23.22 46.93
CA ASN A 443 24.75 -22.96 47.80
C ASN A 443 25.46 -24.30 48.06
N ASP A 444 26.44 -24.67 47.23
CA ASP A 444 27.36 -25.77 47.53
C ASP A 444 28.55 -25.20 48.34
N ASP A 445 28.27 -24.83 49.57
CA ASP A 445 29.30 -24.65 50.60
C ASP A 445 29.47 -25.98 51.35
N THR A 446 30.30 -26.84 50.79
CA THR A 446 31.07 -27.84 51.56
C THR A 446 32.48 -27.96 51.04
#